data_1ea9cd3c609181abb0f963a4e68b1239
#
_entry.id   1ea9cd3c609181abb0f963a4e68b1239
#
_cell.length_a   1.000
_cell.length_b   1.000
_cell.length_c   1.000
_cell.angle_alpha   90.00
_cell.angle_beta   90.00
_cell.angle_gamma   90.00
#
_symmetry.space_group_name_H-M   'P 1'
#
loop_
_entity.id
_entity.type
_entity.pdbx_description
1 polymer ?
#
loop_
_entity_poly.entity_id
_entity_poly.type
_entity_poly.pdbx_seq_one_letter_code
_entity_poly.pdbx_strand_id
1 'polypeptide(L)'
;FADGKGSTYAYGYTKKQARKTEWEWLLDRIFEKGKALDALDQCIEQEKKEIGKPRFKHKVVLGIAIPLSKQKDWGSIDGTPLDFNRQADQVKAAQWYIDQLMSRFKKAKYKNLELSGFYWVDEDIATCKDLPKYVSQYIHAKKKEFVWIPYWKAKGYDQWKELGFDIAYQQPNHFFTKDIPDSRLDEACELALRHGMAMEFECDSKALYDCEDSSYDRMLAYIKAFEDHNVFETSAIAYYTGSKGLLDLYHSSSPEDKKIMDRLARHIVARRSIKALTK
;
A
#
# COMPACT_ATOMS: atom_id res chain seq x y z
N PHE A 1 17.83 -6.51 3.55
CA PHE A 1 18.13 -7.73 2.77
C PHE A 1 18.97 -8.71 3.57
N ALA A 2 19.19 -9.94 3.03
CA ALA A 2 19.83 -11.04 3.75
C ALA A 2 21.26 -10.77 4.24
N ASP A 3 22.00 -9.87 3.59
CA ASP A 3 23.37 -9.49 3.98
C ASP A 3 23.44 -8.51 5.15
N GLY A 4 22.31 -8.08 5.67
CA GLY A 4 22.21 -7.11 6.78
C GLY A 4 22.75 -5.71 6.48
N LYS A 5 23.24 -5.45 5.26
CA LYS A 5 23.89 -4.18 4.87
C LYS A 5 22.95 -3.15 4.29
N GLY A 6 21.66 -3.45 4.22
CA GLY A 6 20.61 -2.59 3.67
C GLY A 6 20.87 -2.24 2.20
N SER A 7 20.01 -2.70 1.34
CA SER A 7 19.93 -2.27 -0.05
C SER A 7 18.53 -1.74 -0.30
N THR A 8 18.35 -0.88 -1.30
CA THR A 8 17.05 -0.31 -1.61
C THR A 8 16.54 -0.79 -2.97
N TYR A 9 15.24 -0.99 -3.06
CA TYR A 9 14.47 -1.20 -4.28
C TYR A 9 13.43 -0.08 -4.52
N ALA A 10 13.58 1.02 -3.79
CA ALA A 10 12.79 2.24 -3.91
C ALA A 10 13.69 3.46 -3.66
N TYR A 11 13.29 4.63 -4.14
CA TYR A 11 14.06 5.85 -3.95
C TYR A 11 14.00 6.37 -2.50
N GLY A 12 15.00 7.13 -2.08
CA GLY A 12 14.98 7.88 -0.81
C GLY A 12 15.52 7.16 0.42
N TYR A 13 15.77 5.83 0.38
CA TYR A 13 16.11 5.07 1.59
C TYR A 13 17.61 4.87 1.81
N THR A 14 18.36 4.42 0.81
CA THR A 14 19.81 4.20 0.91
C THR A 14 20.49 4.37 -0.43
N LYS A 15 21.81 4.62 -0.41
CA LYS A 15 22.62 4.74 -1.63
C LYS A 15 22.92 3.40 -2.31
N LYS A 16 22.85 2.29 -1.55
CA LYS A 16 23.10 0.95 -2.09
C LYS A 16 21.86 0.43 -2.80
N GLN A 17 21.93 0.30 -4.11
CA GLN A 17 20.85 -0.21 -4.94
C GLN A 17 20.77 -1.74 -4.86
N ALA A 18 19.57 -2.28 -4.74
CA ALA A 18 19.32 -3.72 -4.75
C ALA A 18 19.51 -4.28 -6.16
N ARG A 19 20.22 -5.41 -6.25
CA ARG A 19 20.42 -6.15 -7.51
C ARG A 19 19.35 -7.21 -7.68
N LYS A 20 19.38 -7.94 -8.76
CA LYS A 20 18.46 -9.04 -9.05
C LYS A 20 18.43 -10.09 -7.94
N THR A 21 19.60 -10.43 -7.37
CA THR A 21 19.71 -11.39 -6.26
C THR A 21 18.95 -10.94 -5.02
N GLU A 22 18.98 -9.64 -4.69
CA GLU A 22 18.20 -9.08 -3.58
C GLU A 22 16.70 -9.04 -3.92
N TRP A 23 16.34 -8.80 -5.19
CA TRP A 23 14.93 -8.90 -5.63
C TRP A 23 14.42 -10.34 -5.58
N GLU A 24 15.23 -11.33 -5.96
CA GLU A 24 14.91 -12.76 -5.82
C GLU A 24 14.72 -13.14 -4.35
N TRP A 25 15.59 -12.67 -3.48
CA TRP A 25 15.44 -12.87 -2.03
C TRP A 25 14.13 -12.27 -1.50
N LEU A 26 13.76 -11.06 -1.94
CA LEU A 26 12.50 -10.43 -1.54
C LEU A 26 11.30 -11.27 -1.99
N LEU A 27 11.32 -11.77 -3.24
CA LEU A 27 10.31 -12.69 -3.74
C LEU A 27 10.22 -13.95 -2.87
N ASP A 28 11.35 -14.54 -2.49
CA ASP A 28 11.37 -15.72 -1.63
C ASP A 28 10.74 -15.43 -0.25
N ARG A 29 11.00 -14.25 0.32
CA ARG A 29 10.41 -13.83 1.61
C ARG A 29 8.90 -13.63 1.53
N ILE A 30 8.39 -13.03 0.44
CA ILE A 30 6.94 -12.81 0.23
C ILE A 30 6.17 -14.14 0.21
N PHE A 31 6.78 -15.19 -0.35
CA PHE A 31 6.14 -16.50 -0.52
C PHE A 31 6.66 -17.58 0.47
N GLU A 32 7.41 -17.18 1.48
CA GLU A 32 7.94 -18.11 2.49
C GLU A 32 6.80 -18.68 3.35
N LYS A 33 6.87 -19.99 3.57
CA LYS A 33 5.88 -20.72 4.38
C LYS A 33 5.87 -20.17 5.82
N GLY A 34 4.67 -19.92 6.35
CA GLY A 34 4.43 -19.35 7.68
C GLY A 34 4.73 -17.86 7.78
N LYS A 35 4.99 -17.17 6.67
CA LYS A 35 5.27 -15.73 6.63
C LYS A 35 4.43 -15.01 5.58
N ALA A 36 4.40 -13.69 5.65
CA ALA A 36 3.72 -12.80 4.70
C ALA A 36 2.39 -13.39 4.19
N LEU A 37 2.29 -13.71 2.89
CA LEU A 37 1.05 -14.19 2.29
C LEU A 37 0.57 -15.53 2.85
N ASP A 38 1.48 -16.43 3.18
CA ASP A 38 1.11 -17.73 3.76
C ASP A 38 0.54 -17.56 5.18
N ALA A 39 1.15 -16.70 6.00
CA ALA A 39 0.63 -16.37 7.32
C ALA A 39 -0.74 -15.69 7.23
N LEU A 40 -0.93 -14.77 6.28
CA LEU A 40 -2.21 -14.12 6.04
C LEU A 40 -3.29 -15.13 5.64
N ASP A 41 -2.99 -16.04 4.70
CA ASP A 41 -3.92 -17.09 4.27
C ASP A 41 -4.34 -18.00 5.43
N GLN A 42 -3.39 -18.37 6.30
CA GLN A 42 -3.64 -19.18 7.50
C GLN A 42 -4.47 -18.40 8.55
N CYS A 43 -4.15 -17.13 8.79
CA CYS A 43 -4.90 -16.29 9.72
C CYS A 43 -6.37 -16.18 9.29
N ILE A 44 -6.64 -15.90 8.02
CA ILE A 44 -8.00 -15.85 7.49
C ILE A 44 -8.70 -17.22 7.67
N GLU A 45 -8.00 -18.33 7.48
CA GLU A 45 -8.56 -19.66 7.67
C GLU A 45 -8.93 -19.94 9.15
N GLN A 46 -8.19 -19.36 10.10
CA GLN A 46 -8.52 -19.43 11.52
C GLN A 46 -9.74 -18.58 11.86
N GLU A 47 -9.73 -17.30 11.42
CA GLU A 47 -10.83 -16.37 11.68
C GLU A 47 -12.19 -16.85 11.14
N LYS A 48 -12.19 -17.60 10.04
CA LYS A 48 -13.43 -18.21 9.51
C LYS A 48 -14.15 -19.12 10.49
N LYS A 49 -13.45 -19.68 11.47
CA LYS A 49 -14.05 -20.56 12.47
C LYS A 49 -14.90 -19.77 13.47
N GLU A 50 -14.53 -18.49 13.70
CA GLU A 50 -15.16 -17.61 14.68
C GLU A 50 -16.23 -16.71 14.03
N ILE A 51 -15.87 -16.08 12.89
CA ILE A 51 -16.74 -15.07 12.26
C ILE A 51 -17.49 -15.58 11.02
N GLY A 52 -17.30 -16.86 10.66
CA GLY A 52 -17.93 -17.48 9.50
C GLY A 52 -17.15 -17.25 8.18
N LYS A 53 -17.51 -18.05 7.17
CA LYS A 53 -16.84 -18.06 5.88
C LYS A 53 -17.31 -16.91 4.98
N PRO A 54 -16.42 -16.01 4.52
CA PRO A 54 -16.79 -14.98 3.56
C PRO A 54 -17.14 -15.61 2.19
N ARG A 55 -17.99 -14.91 1.43
CA ARG A 55 -18.37 -15.33 0.07
C ARG A 55 -17.36 -14.96 -1.02
N PHE A 56 -16.20 -14.42 -0.63
CA PHE A 56 -15.16 -13.92 -1.52
C PHE A 56 -13.78 -14.33 -1.00
N LYS A 57 -12.79 -14.29 -1.87
CA LYS A 57 -11.38 -14.31 -1.49
C LYS A 57 -10.92 -12.89 -1.18
N HIS A 58 -10.03 -12.75 -0.19
CA HIS A 58 -9.42 -11.47 0.11
C HIS A 58 -8.47 -11.06 -1.01
N LYS A 59 -8.70 -9.90 -1.57
CA LYS A 59 -7.85 -9.34 -2.62
C LYS A 59 -6.55 -8.85 -2.02
N VAL A 60 -5.43 -9.22 -2.64
CA VAL A 60 -4.10 -8.72 -2.29
C VAL A 60 -3.49 -7.97 -3.45
N VAL A 61 -2.79 -6.88 -3.14
CA VAL A 61 -2.01 -6.06 -4.05
C VAL A 61 -0.55 -6.17 -3.62
N LEU A 62 0.35 -6.51 -4.55
CA LEU A 62 1.75 -6.75 -4.24
C LEU A 62 2.64 -5.60 -4.71
N GLY A 63 3.55 -5.16 -3.84
CA GLY A 63 4.51 -4.11 -4.16
C GLY A 63 5.49 -4.54 -5.26
N ILE A 64 5.81 -3.63 -6.18
CA ILE A 64 6.78 -3.83 -7.24
C ILE A 64 8.11 -3.21 -6.81
N ALA A 65 9.20 -3.99 -6.86
CA ALA A 65 10.54 -3.44 -6.71
C ALA A 65 10.84 -2.47 -7.86
N ILE A 66 11.34 -1.29 -7.53
CA ILE A 66 11.57 -0.22 -8.50
C ILE A 66 12.96 -0.37 -9.14
N PRO A 67 13.05 -0.40 -10.48
CA PRO A 67 14.32 -0.38 -11.19
C PRO A 67 14.92 1.02 -11.14
N LEU A 68 15.81 1.25 -10.17
CA LEU A 68 16.37 2.55 -9.87
C LEU A 68 17.24 3.06 -11.02
N SER A 69 16.98 4.28 -11.50
CA SER A 69 17.71 4.87 -12.62
C SER A 69 19.23 4.90 -12.36
N LYS A 70 20.02 4.82 -13.45
CA LYS A 70 21.49 4.80 -13.44
C LYS A 70 22.16 3.54 -12.89
N GLN A 71 21.41 2.56 -12.39
CA GLN A 71 21.97 1.27 -11.96
C GLN A 71 22.42 0.44 -13.16
N LYS A 72 23.67 -0.05 -13.15
CA LYS A 72 24.26 -0.89 -14.22
C LYS A 72 24.59 -2.31 -13.79
N ASP A 73 24.59 -2.56 -12.48
CA ASP A 73 25.00 -3.82 -11.85
C ASP A 73 23.81 -4.63 -11.32
N TRP A 74 22.58 -4.32 -11.79
CA TRP A 74 21.38 -5.02 -11.33
C TRP A 74 21.41 -6.52 -11.63
N GLY A 75 21.93 -6.89 -12.80
CA GLY A 75 22.01 -8.28 -13.24
C GLY A 75 21.53 -8.46 -14.68
N SER A 76 21.17 -9.69 -15.03
CA SER A 76 20.78 -10.06 -16.39
C SER A 76 19.45 -10.80 -16.43
N ILE A 77 18.77 -10.72 -17.59
CA ILE A 77 17.62 -11.57 -17.95
C ILE A 77 18.00 -12.30 -19.22
N ASP A 78 17.86 -13.63 -19.22
CA ASP A 78 18.22 -14.53 -20.35
C ASP A 78 19.65 -14.26 -20.86
N GLY A 79 20.60 -14.09 -19.94
CA GLY A 79 21.99 -13.82 -20.23
C GLY A 79 22.31 -12.40 -20.69
N THR A 80 21.31 -11.54 -20.90
CA THR A 80 21.49 -10.13 -21.32
C THR A 80 21.54 -9.22 -20.09
N PRO A 81 22.69 -8.55 -19.81
CA PRO A 81 22.78 -7.55 -18.74
C PRO A 81 21.86 -6.36 -18.98
N LEU A 82 21.24 -5.85 -17.93
CA LEU A 82 20.38 -4.68 -18.00
C LEU A 82 21.12 -3.43 -17.50
N ASP A 83 20.92 -2.32 -18.20
CA ASP A 83 21.45 -0.99 -17.86
C ASP A 83 20.27 -0.04 -17.63
N PHE A 84 20.01 0.34 -16.37
CA PHE A 84 18.89 1.20 -15.99
C PHE A 84 19.07 2.68 -16.34
N ASN A 85 20.11 3.04 -17.12
CA ASN A 85 20.11 4.28 -17.90
C ASN A 85 19.11 4.20 -19.08
N ARG A 86 18.76 3.01 -19.52
CA ARG A 86 17.79 2.76 -20.59
C ARG A 86 16.42 2.42 -19.98
N GLN A 87 15.41 3.22 -20.27
CA GLN A 87 14.05 2.98 -19.78
C GLN A 87 13.50 1.60 -20.20
N ALA A 88 13.83 1.12 -21.39
CA ALA A 88 13.43 -0.20 -21.86
C ALA A 88 13.95 -1.32 -20.94
N ASP A 89 15.14 -1.19 -20.38
CA ASP A 89 15.71 -2.16 -19.45
C ASP A 89 15.04 -2.10 -18.08
N GLN A 90 14.68 -0.89 -17.62
CA GLN A 90 13.89 -0.71 -16.41
C GLN A 90 12.52 -1.37 -16.55
N VAL A 91 11.84 -1.15 -17.67
CA VAL A 91 10.54 -1.79 -17.96
C VAL A 91 10.70 -3.31 -18.00
N LYS A 92 11.73 -3.83 -18.64
CA LYS A 92 12.01 -5.27 -18.72
C LYS A 92 12.23 -5.89 -17.33
N ALA A 93 12.94 -5.20 -16.44
CA ALA A 93 13.16 -5.66 -15.06
C ALA A 93 11.85 -5.67 -14.25
N ALA A 94 11.02 -4.62 -14.36
CA ALA A 94 9.72 -4.56 -13.71
C ALA A 94 8.77 -5.66 -14.21
N GLN A 95 8.72 -5.89 -15.51
CA GLN A 95 7.94 -6.98 -16.12
C GLN A 95 8.38 -8.35 -15.61
N TRP A 96 9.70 -8.61 -15.56
CA TRP A 96 10.25 -9.83 -15.00
C TRP A 96 9.80 -10.03 -13.54
N TYR A 97 9.86 -8.97 -12.70
CA TYR A 97 9.46 -9.06 -11.30
C TYR A 97 7.95 -9.34 -11.15
N ILE A 98 7.11 -8.68 -11.95
CA ILE A 98 5.66 -8.93 -12.01
C ILE A 98 5.36 -10.38 -12.40
N ASP A 99 6.04 -10.92 -13.41
CA ASP A 99 5.86 -12.32 -13.84
C ASP A 99 6.29 -13.30 -12.75
N GLN A 100 7.37 -12.99 -12.01
CA GLN A 100 7.79 -13.80 -10.85
C GLN A 100 6.72 -13.80 -9.75
N LEU A 101 6.16 -12.62 -9.40
CA LEU A 101 5.08 -12.50 -8.41
C LEU A 101 3.85 -13.30 -8.84
N MET A 102 3.40 -13.17 -10.08
CA MET A 102 2.24 -13.88 -10.60
C MET A 102 2.45 -15.41 -10.62
N SER A 103 3.60 -15.86 -11.10
CA SER A 103 3.95 -17.29 -11.17
C SER A 103 3.99 -17.93 -9.79
N ARG A 104 4.66 -17.28 -8.83
CA ARG A 104 4.78 -17.75 -7.44
C ARG A 104 3.42 -17.75 -6.73
N PHE A 105 2.61 -16.70 -6.93
CA PHE A 105 1.26 -16.61 -6.36
C PHE A 105 0.37 -17.76 -6.88
N LYS A 106 0.39 -18.02 -8.18
CA LYS A 106 -0.33 -19.14 -8.79
C LYS A 106 0.13 -20.50 -8.24
N LYS A 107 1.45 -20.67 -8.06
CA LYS A 107 2.04 -21.90 -7.52
C LYS A 107 1.68 -22.14 -6.05
N ALA A 108 1.57 -21.09 -5.25
CA ALA A 108 1.26 -21.17 -3.83
C ALA A 108 -0.16 -21.67 -3.53
N LYS A 109 -1.13 -21.50 -4.47
CA LYS A 109 -2.51 -21.99 -4.37
C LYS A 109 -3.23 -21.60 -3.09
N TYR A 110 -3.09 -20.33 -2.66
CA TYR A 110 -3.77 -19.80 -1.49
C TYR A 110 -5.28 -20.01 -1.55
N LYS A 111 -5.87 -20.44 -0.43
CA LYS A 111 -7.30 -20.75 -0.34
C LYS A 111 -8.15 -19.48 -0.23
N ASN A 112 -7.64 -18.50 0.49
CA ASN A 112 -8.37 -17.32 0.92
C ASN A 112 -7.95 -16.03 0.22
N LEU A 113 -6.85 -16.07 -0.55
CA LEU A 113 -6.27 -14.90 -1.21
C LEU A 113 -6.49 -14.94 -2.72
N GLU A 114 -6.65 -13.75 -3.30
CA GLU A 114 -6.70 -13.50 -4.73
C GLU A 114 -5.78 -12.34 -5.08
N LEU A 115 -4.87 -12.52 -6.04
CA LEU A 115 -4.02 -11.43 -6.54
C LEU A 115 -4.86 -10.49 -7.40
N SER A 116 -5.15 -9.30 -6.90
CA SER A 116 -5.93 -8.27 -7.57
C SER A 116 -5.06 -7.36 -8.43
N GLY A 117 -3.91 -6.96 -7.91
CA GLY A 117 -3.11 -5.93 -8.57
C GLY A 117 -1.70 -5.82 -8.02
N PHE A 118 -1.07 -4.73 -8.43
CA PHE A 118 0.28 -4.37 -8.04
C PHE A 118 0.33 -2.94 -7.51
N TYR A 119 1.24 -2.70 -6.57
CA TYR A 119 1.47 -1.41 -5.94
C TYR A 119 2.83 -0.86 -6.36
N TRP A 120 2.83 0.37 -6.87
CA TRP A 120 4.04 1.14 -7.11
C TRP A 120 4.54 1.71 -5.80
N VAL A 121 5.66 1.20 -5.30
CA VAL A 121 6.11 1.49 -3.92
C VAL A 121 6.79 2.84 -3.75
N ASP A 122 7.24 3.50 -4.83
CA ASP A 122 7.73 4.87 -4.74
C ASP A 122 6.56 5.84 -4.60
N GLU A 123 6.59 6.66 -3.60
CA GLU A 123 5.55 7.64 -3.29
C GLU A 123 5.66 8.93 -4.11
N ASP A 124 6.66 9.00 -5.03
CA ASP A 124 6.98 10.15 -5.87
C ASP A 124 7.52 9.66 -7.22
N ILE A 125 7.27 10.41 -8.31
CA ILE A 125 7.77 10.07 -9.64
C ILE A 125 8.94 10.94 -10.11
N ALA A 126 9.52 11.79 -9.26
CA ALA A 126 10.58 12.73 -9.66
C ALA A 126 11.77 12.05 -10.34
N THR A 127 12.10 10.83 -9.92
CA THR A 127 13.25 10.07 -10.37
C THR A 127 12.92 9.03 -11.44
N CYS A 128 11.69 8.51 -11.47
CA CYS A 128 11.26 7.46 -12.40
C CYS A 128 10.44 8.01 -13.59
N LYS A 129 9.99 9.27 -13.51
CA LYS A 129 9.25 9.96 -14.59
C LYS A 129 8.08 9.11 -15.13
N ASP A 130 8.12 8.81 -16.44
CA ASP A 130 7.05 8.07 -17.13
C ASP A 130 7.13 6.55 -16.98
N LEU A 131 8.08 6.03 -16.21
CA LEU A 131 8.23 4.57 -16.05
C LEU A 131 6.94 3.87 -15.60
N PRO A 132 6.15 4.41 -14.64
CA PRO A 132 4.86 3.81 -14.26
C PRO A 132 3.93 3.61 -15.45
N LYS A 133 3.88 4.55 -16.39
CA LYS A 133 3.02 4.47 -17.59
C LYS A 133 3.33 3.24 -18.46
N TYR A 134 4.61 2.89 -18.63
CA TYR A 134 4.99 1.71 -19.40
C TYR A 134 4.76 0.40 -18.61
N VAL A 135 4.94 0.45 -17.30
CA VAL A 135 4.66 -0.68 -16.42
C VAL A 135 3.15 -0.96 -16.34
N SER A 136 2.32 0.11 -16.27
CA SER A 136 0.86 -0.02 -16.24
C SER A 136 0.31 -0.76 -17.46
N GLN A 137 0.82 -0.48 -18.66
CA GLN A 137 0.40 -1.17 -19.89
C GLN A 137 0.59 -2.70 -19.77
N TYR A 138 1.71 -3.12 -19.17
CA TYR A 138 1.98 -4.54 -18.94
C TYR A 138 1.04 -5.16 -17.90
N ILE A 139 0.79 -4.44 -16.80
CA ILE A 139 -0.12 -4.87 -15.72
C ILE A 139 -1.55 -5.02 -16.26
N HIS A 140 -2.03 -4.05 -17.03
CA HIS A 140 -3.36 -4.08 -17.64
C HIS A 140 -3.52 -5.21 -18.66
N ALA A 141 -2.47 -5.51 -19.44
CA ALA A 141 -2.47 -6.68 -20.33
C ALA A 141 -2.63 -8.01 -19.56
N LYS A 142 -2.24 -8.07 -18.29
CA LYS A 142 -2.47 -9.20 -17.37
C LYS A 142 -3.83 -9.12 -16.65
N LYS A 143 -4.67 -8.14 -16.94
CA LYS A 143 -5.96 -7.89 -16.29
C LYS A 143 -5.81 -7.70 -14.77
N LYS A 144 -4.83 -6.91 -14.35
CA LYS A 144 -4.53 -6.57 -12.97
C LYS A 144 -4.61 -5.08 -12.76
N GLU A 145 -4.97 -4.68 -11.53
CA GLU A 145 -5.04 -3.27 -11.11
C GLU A 145 -3.64 -2.74 -10.77
N PHE A 146 -3.43 -1.46 -11.02
CA PHE A 146 -2.20 -0.76 -10.66
C PHE A 146 -2.51 0.35 -9.65
N VAL A 147 -1.91 0.26 -8.46
CA VAL A 147 -2.21 1.10 -7.30
C VAL A 147 -1.02 1.99 -6.95
N TRP A 148 -1.31 3.22 -6.52
CA TRP A 148 -0.30 4.16 -6.04
C TRP A 148 -0.75 4.87 -4.76
N ILE A 149 0.22 5.20 -3.89
CA ILE A 149 -0.01 5.95 -2.64
C ILE A 149 1.03 7.07 -2.59
N PRO A 150 0.81 8.19 -3.32
CA PRO A 150 1.73 9.32 -3.30
C PRO A 150 1.63 10.09 -1.98
N TYR A 151 2.78 10.56 -1.48
CA TYR A 151 2.79 11.44 -0.32
C TYR A 151 2.21 12.83 -0.66
N TRP A 152 2.00 13.63 0.37
CA TRP A 152 1.44 14.98 0.26
C TRP A 152 2.16 15.83 -0.81
N LYS A 153 1.43 16.20 -1.87
CA LYS A 153 1.93 16.97 -3.02
C LYS A 153 3.18 16.36 -3.68
N ALA A 154 3.34 15.04 -3.63
CA ALA A 154 4.37 14.32 -4.37
C ALA A 154 4.36 14.68 -5.86
N LYS A 155 5.50 14.68 -6.51
CA LYS A 155 5.54 14.95 -7.95
C LYS A 155 4.70 13.93 -8.73
N GLY A 156 3.77 14.41 -9.55
CA GLY A 156 2.89 13.59 -10.40
C GLY A 156 1.61 13.12 -9.74
N TYR A 157 1.34 13.49 -8.48
CA TYR A 157 0.11 13.10 -7.78
C TYR A 157 -1.15 13.48 -8.56
N ASP A 158 -1.13 14.63 -9.25
CA ASP A 158 -2.23 15.16 -10.07
C ASP A 158 -2.36 14.51 -11.45
N GLN A 159 -1.33 13.76 -11.87
CA GLN A 159 -1.23 13.05 -13.15
C GLN A 159 -1.36 11.53 -13.01
N TRP A 160 -1.85 11.03 -11.86
CA TRP A 160 -1.87 9.61 -11.57
C TRP A 160 -2.62 8.77 -12.61
N LYS A 161 -3.71 9.29 -13.18
CA LYS A 161 -4.47 8.60 -14.25
C LYS A 161 -3.66 8.51 -15.54
N GLU A 162 -2.95 9.58 -15.91
CA GLU A 162 -2.11 9.64 -17.11
C GLU A 162 -0.89 8.72 -17.01
N LEU A 163 -0.43 8.48 -15.77
CA LEU A 163 0.62 7.51 -15.46
C LEU A 163 0.11 6.06 -15.48
N GLY A 164 -1.19 5.87 -15.64
CA GLY A 164 -1.83 4.56 -15.82
C GLY A 164 -2.17 3.85 -14.51
N PHE A 165 -2.27 4.56 -13.39
CA PHE A 165 -2.79 3.98 -12.16
C PHE A 165 -4.32 3.87 -12.21
N ASP A 166 -4.87 2.77 -11.70
CA ASP A 166 -6.32 2.56 -11.60
C ASP A 166 -6.90 3.23 -10.37
N ILE A 167 -6.09 3.34 -9.32
CA ILE A 167 -6.44 4.06 -8.09
C ILE A 167 -5.17 4.67 -7.48
N ALA A 168 -5.31 5.90 -6.98
CA ALA A 168 -4.30 6.55 -6.17
C ALA A 168 -4.90 7.00 -4.83
N TYR A 169 -4.19 6.73 -3.74
CA TYR A 169 -4.57 7.14 -2.39
C TYR A 169 -3.69 8.30 -1.96
N GLN A 170 -4.28 9.46 -1.69
CA GLN A 170 -3.55 10.60 -1.16
C GLN A 170 -3.13 10.32 0.27
N GLN A 171 -1.82 10.30 0.51
CA GLN A 171 -1.22 10.20 1.84
C GLN A 171 -1.06 11.61 2.43
N PRO A 172 -1.74 11.94 3.53
CA PRO A 172 -1.65 13.30 4.10
C PRO A 172 -0.31 13.63 4.76
N ASN A 173 0.49 12.63 5.16
CA ASN A 173 1.74 12.79 5.92
C ASN A 173 1.53 13.61 7.20
N HIS A 174 0.45 13.33 7.92
CA HIS A 174 0.09 14.08 9.11
C HIS A 174 0.43 13.34 10.39
N PHE A 175 0.00 12.08 10.54
CA PHE A 175 0.02 11.35 11.81
C PHE A 175 1.41 11.29 12.48
N PHE A 176 2.45 11.04 11.70
CA PHE A 176 3.82 10.79 12.19
C PHE A 176 4.64 12.06 12.44
N THR A 177 4.15 13.24 12.05
CA THR A 177 4.91 14.50 12.14
C THR A 177 4.11 15.52 12.96
N LYS A 178 4.45 15.63 14.25
CA LYS A 178 3.69 16.45 15.22
C LYS A 178 3.59 17.93 14.83
N ASP A 179 4.57 18.48 14.11
CA ASP A 179 4.57 19.88 13.67
C ASP A 179 3.62 20.17 12.50
N ILE A 180 3.07 19.14 11.86
CA ILE A 180 2.10 19.31 10.79
C ILE A 180 0.73 19.64 11.40
N PRO A 181 0.10 20.80 11.06
CA PRO A 181 -1.19 21.18 11.62
C PRO A 181 -2.33 20.30 11.08
N ASP A 182 -3.42 20.21 11.84
CA ASP A 182 -4.61 19.41 11.50
C ASP A 182 -5.30 19.89 10.22
N SER A 183 -5.18 21.20 9.88
CA SER A 183 -5.66 21.74 8.59
C SER A 183 -5.10 21.03 7.36
N ARG A 184 -3.95 20.33 7.49
CA ARG A 184 -3.40 19.46 6.44
C ARG A 184 -4.38 18.37 6.03
N LEU A 185 -5.16 17.84 6.96
CA LEU A 185 -6.12 16.79 6.68
C LEU A 185 -7.27 17.29 5.82
N ASP A 186 -7.79 18.49 6.12
CA ASP A 186 -8.82 19.14 5.30
C ASP A 186 -8.29 19.43 3.90
N GLU A 187 -7.10 20.03 3.81
CA GLU A 187 -6.44 20.29 2.52
C GLU A 187 -6.20 19.01 1.71
N ALA A 188 -5.85 17.89 2.38
CA ALA A 188 -5.63 16.61 1.72
C ALA A 188 -6.94 16.01 1.18
N CYS A 189 -8.03 16.08 1.94
CA CYS A 189 -9.36 15.67 1.51
C CYS A 189 -9.83 16.45 0.29
N GLU A 190 -9.69 17.78 0.31
CA GLU A 190 -10.05 18.66 -0.81
C GLU A 190 -9.20 18.37 -2.06
N LEU A 191 -7.90 18.14 -1.86
CA LEU A 191 -6.98 17.81 -2.95
C LEU A 191 -7.33 16.45 -3.58
N ALA A 192 -7.61 15.45 -2.76
CA ALA A 192 -8.04 14.13 -3.22
C ALA A 192 -9.34 14.22 -4.02
N LEU A 193 -10.33 14.96 -3.51
CA LEU A 193 -11.60 15.19 -4.20
C LEU A 193 -11.38 15.87 -5.56
N ARG A 194 -10.57 16.92 -5.61
CA ARG A 194 -10.27 17.70 -6.83
C ARG A 194 -9.63 16.84 -7.93
N HIS A 195 -8.75 15.92 -7.56
CA HIS A 195 -8.02 15.07 -8.50
C HIS A 195 -8.63 13.67 -8.65
N GLY A 196 -9.77 13.40 -8.01
CA GLY A 196 -10.45 12.11 -8.06
C GLY A 196 -9.61 10.97 -7.47
N MET A 197 -8.85 11.27 -6.43
CA MET A 197 -8.05 10.32 -5.66
C MET A 197 -8.86 9.76 -4.49
N ALA A 198 -8.44 8.61 -4.01
CA ALA A 198 -8.85 8.06 -2.72
C ALA A 198 -7.97 8.61 -1.60
N MET A 199 -8.22 8.21 -0.34
CA MET A 199 -7.48 8.70 0.81
C MET A 199 -6.74 7.59 1.54
N GLU A 200 -5.56 7.88 2.08
CA GLU A 200 -4.90 7.05 3.05
C GLU A 200 -5.18 7.55 4.46
N PHE A 201 -5.52 6.63 5.35
CA PHE A 201 -5.68 6.85 6.78
C PHE A 201 -4.44 6.32 7.50
N GLU A 202 -3.61 7.22 8.04
CA GLU A 202 -2.33 6.87 8.65
C GLU A 202 -2.45 6.76 10.18
N CYS A 203 -1.97 5.67 10.76
CA CYS A 203 -1.79 5.53 12.21
C CYS A 203 -0.75 4.44 12.54
N ASP A 204 -0.35 4.39 13.79
CA ASP A 204 0.39 3.28 14.40
C ASP A 204 -0.05 3.05 15.85
N SER A 205 0.71 2.30 16.64
CA SER A 205 0.40 2.03 18.05
C SER A 205 0.41 3.30 18.93
N LYS A 206 0.93 4.44 18.45
CA LYS A 206 0.83 5.73 19.15
C LYS A 206 -0.59 6.33 19.08
N ALA A 207 -1.50 5.73 18.31
CA ALA A 207 -2.93 6.07 18.36
C ALA A 207 -3.60 5.69 19.67
N LEU A 208 -2.99 4.85 20.50
CA LEU A 208 -3.47 4.49 21.84
C LEU A 208 -3.48 5.71 22.77
N TYR A 209 -4.54 5.82 23.60
CA TYR A 209 -4.74 6.92 24.54
C TYR A 209 -3.63 6.99 25.60
N ASP A 210 -3.34 5.84 26.26
CA ASP A 210 -2.43 5.74 27.39
C ASP A 210 -1.03 5.23 27.00
N CYS A 211 -0.52 5.55 25.80
CA CYS A 211 0.84 5.16 25.44
C CYS A 211 1.84 6.32 25.57
N GLU A 212 3.12 5.99 25.69
CA GLU A 212 4.21 6.96 25.66
C GLU A 212 4.21 7.68 24.29
N ASP A 213 4.36 9.00 24.31
CA ASP A 213 4.29 9.83 23.09
C ASP A 213 2.99 9.67 22.29
N SER A 214 1.87 9.50 22.96
CA SER A 214 0.57 9.33 22.32
C SER A 214 0.30 10.38 21.24
N SER A 215 -0.25 9.91 20.15
CA SER A 215 -0.80 10.70 19.02
C SER A 215 -2.32 10.49 18.90
N TYR A 216 -2.98 10.20 20.01
CA TYR A 216 -4.42 9.98 20.08
C TYR A 216 -5.22 11.15 19.50
N ASP A 217 -4.83 12.39 19.82
CA ASP A 217 -5.50 13.58 19.27
C ASP A 217 -5.37 13.65 17.74
N ARG A 218 -4.25 13.23 17.19
CA ARG A 218 -4.04 13.17 15.74
C ARG A 218 -4.91 12.09 15.08
N MET A 219 -5.12 10.98 15.77
CA MET A 219 -6.09 9.95 15.34
C MET A 219 -7.51 10.50 15.31
N LEU A 220 -7.90 11.27 16.33
CA LEU A 220 -9.21 11.93 16.37
C LEU A 220 -9.35 12.98 15.25
N ALA A 221 -8.29 13.76 14.97
CA ALA A 221 -8.26 14.73 13.88
C ALA A 221 -8.49 14.05 12.51
N TYR A 222 -7.84 12.90 12.25
CA TYR A 222 -8.09 12.11 11.04
C TYR A 222 -9.55 11.70 10.90
N ILE A 223 -10.12 11.12 11.95
CA ILE A 223 -11.51 10.65 11.93
C ILE A 223 -12.44 11.85 11.67
N LYS A 224 -12.20 12.96 12.36
CA LYS A 224 -13.00 14.16 12.19
C LYS A 224 -12.94 14.70 10.76
N ALA A 225 -11.75 14.89 10.20
CA ALA A 225 -11.60 15.37 8.82
C ALA A 225 -12.27 14.45 7.80
N PHE A 226 -12.12 13.13 7.97
CA PHE A 226 -12.75 12.15 7.06
C PHE A 226 -14.28 12.14 7.18
N GLU A 227 -14.84 12.44 8.36
CA GLU A 227 -16.29 12.64 8.54
C GLU A 227 -16.76 13.94 7.91
N ASP A 228 -16.09 15.08 8.21
CA ASP A 228 -16.45 16.40 7.73
C ASP A 228 -16.45 16.46 6.18
N HIS A 229 -15.56 15.73 5.53
CA HIS A 229 -15.44 15.65 4.07
C HIS A 229 -16.16 14.42 3.46
N ASN A 230 -16.95 13.67 4.22
CA ASN A 230 -17.68 12.46 3.81
C ASN A 230 -16.77 11.39 3.16
N VAL A 231 -15.49 11.32 3.54
CA VAL A 231 -14.52 10.37 2.98
C VAL A 231 -14.94 8.93 3.27
N PHE A 232 -15.42 8.65 4.50
CA PHE A 232 -15.88 7.33 4.89
C PHE A 232 -17.03 6.80 4.02
N GLU A 233 -17.90 7.65 3.51
CA GLU A 233 -19.06 7.30 2.69
C GLU A 233 -18.74 7.22 1.21
N THR A 234 -17.93 8.15 0.69
CA THR A 234 -17.80 8.42 -0.75
C THR A 234 -16.47 7.95 -1.34
N SER A 235 -15.39 7.81 -0.55
CA SER A 235 -14.05 7.49 -1.04
C SER A 235 -13.63 6.05 -0.72
N ALA A 236 -12.74 5.46 -1.51
CA ALA A 236 -11.96 4.33 -1.05
C ALA A 236 -10.94 4.80 0.00
N ILE A 237 -10.62 3.94 0.97
CA ILE A 237 -9.68 4.27 2.03
C ILE A 237 -8.63 3.16 2.13
N ALA A 238 -7.36 3.53 2.03
CA ALA A 238 -6.25 2.69 2.43
C ALA A 238 -5.93 2.97 3.90
N TYR A 239 -5.71 1.95 4.71
CA TYR A 239 -5.30 2.09 6.10
C TYR A 239 -3.83 1.73 6.24
N TYR A 240 -2.99 2.71 6.52
CA TYR A 240 -1.62 2.48 6.97
C TYR A 240 -1.62 2.42 8.50
N THR A 241 -1.40 1.25 9.06
CA THR A 241 -1.57 1.01 10.50
C THR A 241 -0.25 0.92 11.25
N GLY A 242 0.85 1.37 10.65
CA GLY A 242 2.18 1.13 11.16
C GLY A 242 2.41 -0.38 11.36
N SER A 243 2.93 -0.80 12.51
CA SER A 243 3.13 -2.22 12.78
C SER A 243 1.80 -2.95 13.05
N LYS A 244 1.04 -2.52 14.06
CA LYS A 244 -0.19 -3.18 14.53
C LYS A 244 -1.24 -2.20 15.07
N GLY A 245 -1.19 -0.93 14.74
CA GLY A 245 -1.96 0.14 15.37
C GLY A 245 -3.45 -0.18 15.56
N LEU A 246 -4.16 -0.63 14.52
CA LEU A 246 -5.58 -1.00 14.65
C LEU A 246 -5.79 -2.27 15.48
N LEU A 247 -4.89 -3.23 15.45
CA LEU A 247 -4.96 -4.43 16.27
C LEU A 247 -4.73 -4.09 17.75
N ASP A 248 -3.78 -3.22 18.03
CA ASP A 248 -3.50 -2.75 19.39
C ASP A 248 -4.70 -1.96 19.95
N LEU A 249 -5.31 -1.08 19.15
CA LEU A 249 -6.57 -0.40 19.50
C LEU A 249 -7.71 -1.39 19.80
N TYR A 250 -7.86 -2.43 18.97
CA TYR A 250 -8.89 -3.46 19.14
C TYR A 250 -8.72 -4.23 20.47
N HIS A 251 -7.49 -4.54 20.85
CA HIS A 251 -7.19 -5.27 22.09
C HIS A 251 -7.05 -4.37 23.32
N SER A 252 -7.09 -3.06 23.15
CA SER A 252 -6.99 -2.13 24.28
C SER A 252 -8.16 -2.27 25.24
N SER A 253 -7.88 -2.15 26.54
CA SER A 253 -8.89 -2.06 27.59
C SER A 253 -9.37 -0.64 27.86
N SER A 254 -8.68 0.38 27.32
CA SER A 254 -9.01 1.80 27.52
C SER A 254 -10.40 2.12 26.93
N PRO A 255 -11.27 2.80 27.69
CA PRO A 255 -12.55 3.26 27.15
C PRO A 255 -12.41 4.24 25.99
N GLU A 256 -11.35 5.03 25.96
CA GLU A 256 -11.03 6.01 24.91
C GLU A 256 -10.71 5.28 23.59
N ASP A 257 -9.87 4.27 23.64
CA ASP A 257 -9.50 3.45 22.48
C ASP A 257 -10.71 2.69 21.91
N LYS A 258 -11.56 2.16 22.81
CA LYS A 258 -12.81 1.50 22.40
C LYS A 258 -13.75 2.45 21.67
N LYS A 259 -13.86 3.73 22.10
CA LYS A 259 -14.66 4.73 21.38
C LYS A 259 -14.17 4.96 19.95
N ILE A 260 -12.84 4.98 19.72
CA ILE A 260 -12.26 5.08 18.37
C ILE A 260 -12.65 3.84 17.55
N MET A 261 -12.44 2.64 18.07
CA MET A 261 -12.77 1.40 17.35
C MET A 261 -14.27 1.32 17.01
N ASP A 262 -15.15 1.67 17.93
CA ASP A 262 -16.59 1.72 17.70
C ASP A 262 -16.97 2.76 16.63
N ARG A 263 -16.28 3.91 16.60
CA ARG A 263 -16.50 4.98 15.61
C ARG A 263 -16.11 4.49 14.22
N LEU A 264 -14.93 3.89 14.06
CA LEU A 264 -14.48 3.30 12.79
C LEU A 264 -15.37 2.15 12.34
N ALA A 265 -15.77 1.26 13.26
CA ALA A 265 -16.65 0.15 12.95
C ALA A 265 -18.03 0.62 12.45
N ARG A 266 -18.59 1.68 13.02
CA ARG A 266 -19.86 2.28 12.55
C ARG A 266 -19.77 2.74 11.09
N HIS A 267 -18.69 3.39 10.69
CA HIS A 267 -18.50 3.80 9.28
C HIS A 267 -18.44 2.60 8.33
N ILE A 268 -17.74 1.52 8.72
CA ILE A 268 -17.67 0.29 7.92
C ILE A 268 -19.06 -0.34 7.75
N VAL A 269 -19.86 -0.39 8.84
CA VAL A 269 -21.22 -0.96 8.82
C VAL A 269 -22.16 -0.08 7.99
N ALA A 270 -22.14 1.24 8.17
CA ALA A 270 -22.95 2.19 7.42
C ALA A 270 -22.70 2.07 5.91
N ARG A 271 -21.44 1.98 5.51
CA ARG A 271 -21.05 1.84 4.10
C ARG A 271 -21.54 0.53 3.46
N ARG A 272 -21.58 -0.58 4.21
CA ARG A 272 -22.15 -1.84 3.73
C ARG A 272 -23.65 -1.71 3.45
N SER A 273 -24.36 -0.97 4.28
CA SER A 273 -25.80 -0.73 4.12
C SER A 273 -26.09 0.11 2.87
N ILE A 274 -25.31 1.15 2.59
CA ILE A 274 -25.45 1.98 1.37
C ILE A 274 -25.25 1.11 0.11
N LYS A 275 -24.24 0.28 0.06
CA LYS A 275 -23.99 -0.63 -1.09
C LYS A 275 -25.08 -1.70 -1.26
N ALA A 276 -25.82 -2.05 -0.23
CA ALA A 276 -26.93 -2.97 -0.33
C ALA A 276 -28.18 -2.32 -0.94
N LEU A 277 -28.37 -1.01 -0.76
CA LEU A 277 -29.50 -0.23 -1.29
C LEU A 277 -29.29 0.22 -2.76
N THR A 278 -28.06 0.22 -3.26
CA THR A 278 -27.70 0.64 -4.62
C THR A 278 -27.54 -0.52 -5.62
N LYS A 279 -27.83 -1.74 -5.20
CA LYS A 279 -27.92 -2.96 -6.03
C LYS A 279 -29.37 -3.35 -6.25
#